data_341941ce6015b0cab6b7451bd947b5f7
#
_entry.id   341941ce6015b0cab6b7451bd947b5f7
#
_cell.length_a   1.000
_cell.length_b   1.000
_cell.length_c   1.000
_cell.angle_alpha   90.00
_cell.angle_beta   90.00
_cell.angle_gamma   90.00
#
_symmetry.space_group_name_H-M   'P 1'
#
loop_
_entity.id
_entity.type
_entity.pdbx_description
1 polymer ?
#
loop_
_entity_poly.entity_id
_entity_poly.type
_entity_poly.pdbx_seq_one_letter_code
_entity_poly.pdbx_strand_id
1 'polypeptide(L)'
;MNDQISIREAITETDVASFWAQLRIYQQRDIFPDPEDESLDYFLSEDYRSQVQAVHDRKQNPLYYLFFRRHGQDIGFAMPAIFTTEDGKCFIMEFCVYPQYRGGGTGTQCAQALLRWAKERGAVYAELNYGGDERRQRFWARLGFVPNGADEWGEPLMLLPPEEALPFTVERLADPEDWQLMKLENGFLTEIGEEPLSEEKQQRLKEAVGDGKITFFLAKRGYRAVGMCSVSPCYSTFSCAESGVFDDFYVEPAFRRQGIARQLVSAARNWAEENALSGLTVGCADCDAEMYRALGFETRLGTMLALNL
;
A
#
# COMPACT_ATOMS: atom_id res chain seq x y z
N MET A 1 -12.26 -33.13 -19.76
CA MET A 1 -10.97 -32.83 -19.05
C MET A 1 -11.14 -31.48 -18.41
N ASN A 2 -10.74 -31.34 -17.14
CA ASN A 2 -10.92 -30.09 -16.41
C ASN A 2 -9.97 -29.03 -16.96
N ASP A 3 -10.48 -28.00 -17.62
CA ASP A 3 -9.69 -26.89 -18.22
C ASP A 3 -9.25 -25.86 -17.15
N GLN A 4 -9.28 -26.27 -15.89
CA GLN A 4 -9.00 -25.43 -14.74
C GLN A 4 -7.49 -25.26 -14.55
N ILE A 5 -7.06 -24.00 -14.35
CA ILE A 5 -5.68 -23.68 -13.96
C ILE A 5 -5.43 -24.16 -12.54
N SER A 6 -4.36 -24.92 -12.34
CA SER A 6 -3.82 -25.28 -11.03
C SER A 6 -2.51 -24.53 -10.77
N ILE A 7 -2.15 -24.40 -9.49
CA ILE A 7 -0.89 -23.79 -9.05
C ILE A 7 0.02 -24.89 -8.53
N ARG A 8 1.27 -24.85 -8.95
CA ARG A 8 2.37 -25.69 -8.48
C ARG A 8 3.48 -24.79 -7.91
N GLU A 9 3.89 -25.06 -6.69
CA GLU A 9 5.01 -24.39 -6.07
C GLU A 9 6.33 -25.02 -6.54
N ALA A 10 7.35 -24.19 -6.80
CA ALA A 10 8.68 -24.63 -7.15
C ALA A 10 9.46 -24.95 -5.86
N ILE A 11 9.54 -26.23 -5.49
CA ILE A 11 10.14 -26.69 -4.23
C ILE A 11 11.53 -27.28 -4.45
N THR A 12 11.74 -28.01 -5.55
CA THR A 12 13.04 -28.64 -5.82
C THR A 12 14.03 -27.64 -6.40
N GLU A 13 15.33 -27.88 -6.21
CA GLU A 13 16.39 -27.05 -6.82
C GLU A 13 16.20 -26.91 -8.35
N THR A 14 15.78 -27.97 -9.02
CA THR A 14 15.49 -27.96 -10.47
C THR A 14 14.29 -27.06 -10.79
N ASP A 15 13.23 -27.08 -9.97
CA ASP A 15 12.06 -26.20 -10.15
C ASP A 15 12.44 -24.75 -9.95
N VAL A 16 13.20 -24.44 -8.88
CA VAL A 16 13.69 -23.09 -8.59
C VAL A 16 14.59 -22.57 -9.71
N ALA A 17 15.52 -23.40 -10.20
CA ALA A 17 16.36 -23.05 -11.34
C ALA A 17 15.53 -22.77 -12.61
N SER A 18 14.51 -23.58 -12.87
CA SER A 18 13.57 -23.38 -13.97
C SER A 18 12.77 -22.08 -13.81
N PHE A 19 12.31 -21.76 -12.59
CA PHE A 19 11.61 -20.51 -12.29
C PHE A 19 12.47 -19.29 -12.62
N TRP A 20 13.70 -19.24 -12.13
CA TRP A 20 14.63 -18.15 -12.39
C TRP A 20 14.98 -18.00 -13.88
N ALA A 21 15.10 -19.10 -14.60
CA ALA A 21 15.32 -19.06 -16.05
C ALA A 21 14.12 -18.42 -16.78
N GLN A 22 12.89 -18.75 -16.38
CA GLN A 22 11.68 -18.17 -16.97
C GLN A 22 11.48 -16.70 -16.56
N LEU A 23 11.79 -16.34 -15.31
CA LEU A 23 11.76 -14.96 -14.83
C LEU A 23 12.72 -14.08 -15.64
N ARG A 24 13.96 -14.54 -15.85
CA ARG A 24 14.96 -13.84 -16.67
C ARG A 24 14.45 -13.56 -18.09
N ILE A 25 13.87 -14.59 -18.75
CA ILE A 25 13.31 -14.44 -20.11
C ILE A 25 12.17 -13.40 -20.11
N TYR A 26 11.32 -13.42 -19.09
CA TYR A 26 10.21 -12.49 -18.96
C TYR A 26 10.71 -11.06 -18.71
N GLN A 27 11.66 -10.85 -17.82
CA GLN A 27 12.24 -9.54 -17.54
C GLN A 27 12.83 -8.93 -18.82
N GLN A 28 13.64 -9.66 -19.56
CA GLN A 28 14.26 -9.18 -20.79
C GLN A 28 13.26 -8.92 -21.95
N ARG A 29 12.17 -9.67 -22.01
CA ARG A 29 11.22 -9.57 -23.13
C ARG A 29 10.04 -8.66 -22.86
N ASP A 30 9.48 -8.71 -21.65
CA ASP A 30 8.19 -8.10 -21.34
C ASP A 30 8.29 -6.88 -20.40
N ILE A 31 9.33 -6.79 -19.56
CA ILE A 31 9.51 -5.71 -18.59
C ILE A 31 10.51 -4.67 -19.12
N PHE A 32 11.69 -5.13 -19.50
CA PHE A 32 12.79 -4.31 -20.01
C PHE A 32 13.13 -4.75 -21.44
N PRO A 33 12.27 -4.42 -22.43
CA PRO A 33 12.51 -4.85 -23.81
C PRO A 33 13.68 -4.10 -24.48
N ASP A 34 14.10 -2.97 -23.91
CA ASP A 34 15.32 -2.28 -24.32
C ASP A 34 16.52 -2.93 -23.60
N PRO A 35 17.48 -3.54 -24.31
CA PRO A 35 18.64 -4.15 -23.69
C PRO A 35 19.63 -3.13 -23.08
N GLU A 36 19.48 -1.84 -23.37
CA GLU A 36 20.29 -0.75 -22.81
C GLU A 36 19.62 -0.12 -21.56
N ASP A 37 18.50 -0.65 -21.09
CA ASP A 37 17.85 -0.20 -19.84
C ASP A 37 18.72 -0.56 -18.63
N GLU A 38 19.22 0.46 -17.94
CA GLU A 38 20.12 0.30 -16.78
C GLU A 38 19.48 -0.53 -15.66
N SER A 39 18.16 -0.53 -15.55
CA SER A 39 17.44 -1.32 -14.53
C SER A 39 17.55 -2.81 -14.79
N LEU A 40 17.68 -3.24 -16.06
CA LEU A 40 17.77 -4.65 -16.42
C LEU A 40 18.97 -5.33 -15.77
N ASP A 41 20.11 -4.65 -15.70
CA ASP A 41 21.35 -5.22 -15.12
C ASP A 41 21.14 -5.56 -13.64
N TYR A 42 20.43 -4.71 -12.89
CA TYR A 42 20.10 -4.99 -11.50
C TYR A 42 19.19 -6.22 -11.39
N PHE A 43 18.09 -6.29 -12.14
CA PHE A 43 17.14 -7.41 -12.07
C PHE A 43 17.72 -8.75 -12.55
N LEU A 44 18.81 -8.72 -13.33
CA LEU A 44 19.54 -9.91 -13.75
C LEU A 44 20.71 -10.26 -12.83
N SER A 45 21.01 -9.43 -11.83
CA SER A 45 22.16 -9.59 -10.94
C SER A 45 21.98 -10.71 -9.90
N GLU A 46 23.09 -11.22 -9.38
CA GLU A 46 23.10 -12.13 -8.23
C GLU A 46 22.65 -11.41 -6.94
N ASP A 47 22.82 -10.09 -6.84
CA ASP A 47 22.37 -9.30 -5.70
C ASP A 47 20.84 -9.30 -5.62
N TYR A 48 20.14 -9.00 -6.71
CA TYR A 48 18.69 -9.09 -6.79
C TYR A 48 18.19 -10.49 -6.42
N ARG A 49 18.83 -11.53 -7.03
CA ARG A 49 18.49 -12.91 -6.75
C ARG A 49 18.65 -13.26 -5.27
N SER A 50 19.75 -12.81 -4.66
CA SER A 50 20.03 -13.06 -3.24
C SER A 50 19.02 -12.37 -2.32
N GLN A 51 18.63 -11.13 -2.65
CA GLN A 51 17.60 -10.38 -1.90
C GLN A 51 16.23 -11.08 -1.98
N VAL A 52 15.81 -11.48 -3.18
CA VAL A 52 14.55 -12.21 -3.38
C VAL A 52 14.58 -13.57 -2.67
N GLN A 53 15.71 -14.29 -2.74
CA GLN A 53 15.88 -15.55 -2.02
C GLN A 53 15.80 -15.37 -0.50
N ALA A 54 16.37 -14.30 0.04
CA ALA A 54 16.26 -13.98 1.46
C ALA A 54 14.80 -13.74 1.90
N VAL A 55 13.96 -13.16 1.04
CA VAL A 55 12.52 -13.02 1.31
C VAL A 55 11.80 -14.37 1.20
N HIS A 56 12.17 -15.20 0.23
CA HIS A 56 11.61 -16.56 0.07
C HIS A 56 11.90 -17.42 1.30
N ASP A 57 13.10 -17.34 1.87
CA ASP A 57 13.55 -18.16 2.99
C ASP A 57 13.04 -17.67 4.37
N ARG A 58 12.26 -16.60 4.41
CA ARG A 58 11.66 -16.09 5.64
C ARG A 58 10.69 -17.11 6.23
N LYS A 59 10.74 -17.29 7.55
CA LYS A 59 9.77 -18.12 8.29
C LYS A 59 8.39 -17.48 8.37
N GLN A 60 8.34 -16.15 8.37
CA GLN A 60 7.14 -15.34 8.39
C GLN A 60 7.09 -14.48 7.12
N ASN A 61 5.90 -14.33 6.56
CA ASN A 61 5.68 -13.53 5.36
C ASN A 61 6.59 -13.95 4.17
N PRO A 62 6.66 -15.25 3.84
CA PRO A 62 7.56 -15.72 2.79
C PRO A 62 7.07 -15.30 1.40
N LEU A 63 8.02 -15.25 0.47
CA LEU A 63 7.77 -15.17 -0.94
C LEU A 63 7.69 -16.58 -1.53
N TYR A 64 6.90 -16.76 -2.58
CA TYR A 64 6.67 -18.03 -3.22
C TYR A 64 7.03 -18.01 -4.71
N TYR A 65 7.62 -19.07 -5.21
CA TYR A 65 7.84 -19.30 -6.63
C TYR A 65 6.77 -20.26 -7.14
N LEU A 66 5.85 -19.77 -7.97
CA LEU A 66 4.65 -20.50 -8.40
C LEU A 66 4.63 -20.68 -9.91
N PHE A 67 4.20 -21.85 -10.37
CA PHE A 67 3.85 -22.10 -11.77
C PHE A 67 2.35 -22.26 -11.94
N PHE A 68 1.81 -21.64 -12.99
CA PHE A 68 0.46 -21.91 -13.47
C PHE A 68 0.47 -23.12 -14.38
N ARG A 69 -0.40 -24.08 -14.11
CA ARG A 69 -0.42 -25.37 -14.79
C ARG A 69 -1.76 -25.64 -15.44
N ARG A 70 -1.71 -26.07 -16.73
CA ARG A 70 -2.88 -26.52 -17.49
C ARG A 70 -2.51 -27.83 -18.22
N HIS A 71 -3.32 -28.87 -18.10
CA HIS A 71 -3.09 -30.18 -18.72
C HIS A 71 -1.70 -30.76 -18.45
N GLY A 72 -1.17 -30.57 -17.26
CA GLY A 72 0.15 -31.06 -16.87
C GLY A 72 1.34 -30.22 -17.35
N GLN A 73 1.12 -29.17 -18.11
CA GLN A 73 2.16 -28.26 -18.61
C GLN A 73 2.16 -26.93 -17.84
N ASP A 74 3.35 -26.40 -17.59
CA ASP A 74 3.52 -25.06 -17.03
C ASP A 74 3.28 -24.03 -18.15
N ILE A 75 2.34 -23.10 -17.91
CA ILE A 75 1.89 -22.11 -18.90
C ILE A 75 2.20 -20.67 -18.50
N GLY A 76 2.80 -20.49 -17.34
CA GLY A 76 3.16 -19.20 -16.78
C GLY A 76 3.64 -19.36 -15.35
N PHE A 77 3.94 -18.24 -14.70
CA PHE A 77 4.40 -18.22 -13.31
C PHE A 77 3.93 -16.95 -12.57
N ALA A 78 4.04 -16.98 -11.25
CA ALA A 78 3.88 -15.82 -10.38
C ALA A 78 4.87 -15.87 -9.21
N MET A 79 5.17 -14.69 -8.68
CA MET A 79 6.04 -14.50 -7.52
C MET A 79 5.33 -13.61 -6.48
N PRO A 80 4.42 -14.17 -5.66
CA PRO A 80 3.75 -13.45 -4.60
C PRO A 80 4.48 -13.58 -3.26
N ALA A 81 4.41 -12.55 -2.42
CA ALA A 81 4.71 -12.62 -0.99
C ALA A 81 3.41 -12.44 -0.18
N ILE A 82 3.23 -13.20 0.90
CA ILE A 82 2.02 -13.13 1.74
C ILE A 82 2.39 -12.66 3.15
N PHE A 83 1.84 -11.54 3.56
CA PHE A 83 2.16 -10.83 4.79
C PHE A 83 1.11 -11.11 5.90
N THR A 84 0.92 -12.38 6.26
CA THR A 84 -0.12 -12.81 7.22
C THR A 84 0.11 -12.31 8.64
N THR A 85 1.36 -12.01 9.02
CA THR A 85 1.70 -11.47 10.35
C THR A 85 1.71 -9.95 10.40
N GLU A 86 1.39 -9.29 9.30
CA GLU A 86 1.31 -7.84 9.17
C GLU A 86 -0.12 -7.40 8.84
N ASP A 87 -0.33 -6.88 7.63
CA ASP A 87 -1.63 -6.35 7.19
C ASP A 87 -2.50 -7.38 6.45
N GLY A 88 -2.00 -8.58 6.22
CA GLY A 88 -2.72 -9.65 5.50
C GLY A 88 -2.69 -9.49 3.98
N LYS A 89 -1.79 -8.69 3.41
CA LYS A 89 -1.69 -8.55 1.95
C LYS A 89 -0.99 -9.73 1.30
N CYS A 90 -1.39 -10.02 0.06
CA CYS A 90 -0.61 -10.75 -0.92
C CYS A 90 -0.02 -9.72 -1.89
N PHE A 91 1.28 -9.47 -1.83
CA PHE A 91 1.95 -8.61 -2.80
C PHE A 91 2.41 -9.46 -3.99
N ILE A 92 1.88 -9.16 -5.18
CA ILE A 92 2.20 -9.87 -6.42
C ILE A 92 3.37 -9.14 -7.08
N MET A 93 4.60 -9.61 -6.81
CA MET A 93 5.80 -9.02 -7.38
C MET A 93 5.89 -9.28 -8.88
N GLU A 94 5.62 -10.53 -9.30
CA GLU A 94 5.69 -10.92 -10.71
C GLU A 94 4.50 -11.79 -11.10
N PHE A 95 4.01 -11.58 -12.32
CA PHE A 95 2.93 -12.36 -12.91
C PHE A 95 3.13 -12.48 -14.42
N CYS A 96 3.32 -13.68 -14.92
CA CYS A 96 3.57 -13.95 -16.33
C CYS A 96 2.73 -15.13 -16.84
N VAL A 97 2.07 -14.95 -17.99
CA VAL A 97 1.59 -16.03 -18.84
C VAL A 97 2.52 -16.13 -20.04
N TYR A 98 3.04 -17.31 -20.34
CA TYR A 98 3.95 -17.48 -21.46
C TYR A 98 3.27 -17.09 -22.79
N PRO A 99 3.99 -16.45 -23.74
CA PRO A 99 3.41 -15.89 -24.95
C PRO A 99 2.50 -16.82 -25.73
N GLN A 100 2.91 -18.08 -25.87
CA GLN A 100 2.16 -19.10 -26.62
C GLN A 100 0.82 -19.48 -25.99
N TYR A 101 0.59 -19.11 -24.73
CA TYR A 101 -0.66 -19.37 -24.00
C TYR A 101 -1.47 -18.10 -23.70
N ARG A 102 -1.03 -16.94 -24.18
CA ARG A 102 -1.76 -15.67 -24.03
C ARG A 102 -3.01 -15.65 -24.92
N GLY A 103 -3.99 -14.89 -24.52
CA GLY A 103 -5.29 -14.80 -25.19
C GLY A 103 -6.32 -15.75 -24.58
N GLY A 104 -7.55 -15.73 -25.13
CA GLY A 104 -8.65 -16.61 -24.71
C GLY A 104 -9.01 -16.57 -23.22
N GLY A 105 -8.66 -15.50 -22.49
CA GLY A 105 -8.94 -15.39 -21.05
C GLY A 105 -7.93 -16.12 -20.15
N THR A 106 -6.86 -16.71 -20.68
CA THR A 106 -5.86 -17.45 -19.89
C THR A 106 -5.26 -16.63 -18.75
N GLY A 107 -4.89 -15.36 -19.00
CA GLY A 107 -4.37 -14.48 -17.96
C GLY A 107 -5.35 -14.28 -16.81
N THR A 108 -6.62 -14.06 -17.10
CA THR A 108 -7.69 -13.93 -16.10
C THR A 108 -7.83 -15.20 -15.27
N GLN A 109 -7.80 -16.37 -15.89
CA GLN A 109 -7.90 -17.66 -15.19
C GLN A 109 -6.67 -17.89 -14.29
N CYS A 110 -5.46 -17.54 -14.75
CA CYS A 110 -4.24 -17.62 -13.94
C CYS A 110 -4.30 -16.66 -12.72
N ALA A 111 -4.70 -15.41 -12.93
CA ALA A 111 -4.83 -14.45 -11.85
C ALA A 111 -5.89 -14.88 -10.81
N GLN A 112 -7.05 -15.37 -11.25
CA GLN A 112 -8.08 -15.90 -10.35
C GLN A 112 -7.60 -17.14 -9.58
N ALA A 113 -6.79 -18.01 -10.21
CA ALA A 113 -6.18 -19.14 -9.51
C ALA A 113 -5.18 -18.66 -8.44
N LEU A 114 -4.36 -17.65 -8.75
CA LEU A 114 -3.42 -17.04 -7.81
C LEU A 114 -4.15 -16.42 -6.61
N LEU A 115 -5.19 -15.64 -6.86
CA LEU A 115 -5.97 -14.98 -5.81
C LEU A 115 -6.66 -16.00 -4.87
N ARG A 116 -7.22 -17.09 -5.42
CA ARG A 116 -7.75 -18.18 -4.58
C ARG A 116 -6.65 -18.84 -3.76
N TRP A 117 -5.52 -19.16 -4.37
CA TRP A 117 -4.37 -19.78 -3.71
C TRP A 117 -3.84 -18.90 -2.56
N ALA A 118 -3.77 -17.58 -2.77
CA ALA A 118 -3.36 -16.62 -1.75
C ALA A 118 -4.38 -16.54 -0.59
N LYS A 119 -5.69 -16.49 -0.92
CA LYS A 119 -6.77 -16.48 0.08
C LYS A 119 -6.75 -17.72 0.97
N GLU A 120 -6.53 -18.91 0.39
CA GLU A 120 -6.36 -20.17 1.13
C GLU A 120 -5.19 -20.16 2.09
N ARG A 121 -4.21 -19.26 1.89
CA ARG A 121 -3.03 -19.04 2.74
C ARG A 121 -3.15 -17.82 3.67
N GLY A 122 -4.36 -17.29 3.80
CA GLY A 122 -4.66 -16.20 4.74
C GLY A 122 -4.50 -14.80 4.20
N ALA A 123 -4.30 -14.62 2.89
CA ALA A 123 -4.33 -13.29 2.31
C ALA A 123 -5.74 -12.69 2.35
N VAL A 124 -5.83 -11.44 2.81
CA VAL A 124 -7.07 -10.65 2.89
C VAL A 124 -7.17 -9.66 1.73
N TYR A 125 -6.02 -9.14 1.31
CA TYR A 125 -5.85 -8.18 0.22
C TYR A 125 -4.92 -8.76 -0.83
N ALA A 126 -5.01 -8.25 -2.06
CA ALA A 126 -3.93 -8.41 -3.05
C ALA A 126 -3.49 -7.03 -3.52
N GLU A 127 -2.18 -6.83 -3.64
CA GLU A 127 -1.58 -5.57 -4.05
C GLU A 127 -0.46 -5.86 -5.06
N LEU A 128 -0.28 -4.95 -6.00
CA LEU A 128 0.75 -5.07 -7.02
C LEU A 128 1.15 -3.70 -7.56
N ASN A 129 2.37 -3.65 -8.11
CA ASN A 129 2.86 -2.58 -8.94
C ASN A 129 2.63 -2.97 -10.42
N TYR A 130 2.09 -2.05 -11.23
CA TYR A 130 1.87 -2.31 -12.65
C TYR A 130 2.86 -1.59 -13.57
N GLY A 131 3.87 -0.89 -13.00
CA GLY A 131 4.95 -0.21 -13.73
C GLY A 131 4.45 0.86 -14.71
N GLY A 132 3.35 1.56 -14.39
CA GLY A 132 2.77 2.59 -15.23
C GLY A 132 2.18 2.12 -16.58
N ASP A 133 2.22 0.81 -16.90
CA ASP A 133 1.71 0.26 -18.17
C ASP A 133 0.16 0.20 -18.15
N GLU A 134 -0.48 0.96 -19.01
CA GLU A 134 -1.95 1.01 -19.10
C GLU A 134 -2.61 -0.34 -19.49
N ARG A 135 -1.92 -1.24 -20.20
CA ARG A 135 -2.49 -2.57 -20.52
C ARG A 135 -2.53 -3.45 -19.28
N ARG A 136 -1.46 -3.40 -18.46
CA ARG A 136 -1.40 -4.07 -17.16
C ARG A 136 -2.45 -3.50 -16.23
N GLN A 137 -2.57 -2.17 -16.13
CA GLN A 137 -3.60 -1.51 -15.34
C GLN A 137 -5.01 -1.98 -15.74
N ARG A 138 -5.35 -1.93 -17.04
CA ARG A 138 -6.66 -2.40 -17.54
C ARG A 138 -6.90 -3.89 -17.29
N PHE A 139 -5.85 -4.71 -17.34
CA PHE A 139 -5.96 -6.13 -17.03
C PHE A 139 -6.37 -6.35 -15.57
N TRP A 140 -5.65 -5.74 -14.63
CA TRP A 140 -5.91 -5.89 -13.20
C TRP A 140 -7.23 -5.21 -12.78
N ALA A 141 -7.59 -4.08 -13.36
CA ALA A 141 -8.87 -3.42 -13.10
C ALA A 141 -10.08 -4.31 -13.45
N ARG A 142 -10.00 -5.13 -14.50
CA ARG A 142 -11.05 -6.11 -14.83
C ARG A 142 -11.20 -7.22 -13.79
N LEU A 143 -10.21 -7.42 -12.96
CA LEU A 143 -10.22 -8.39 -11.84
C LEU A 143 -10.66 -7.74 -10.52
N GLY A 144 -11.01 -6.45 -10.53
CA GLY A 144 -11.48 -5.72 -9.37
C GLY A 144 -10.40 -4.92 -8.64
N PHE A 145 -9.16 -4.92 -9.12
CA PHE A 145 -8.13 -4.05 -8.56
C PHE A 145 -8.44 -2.58 -8.87
N VAL A 146 -8.18 -1.72 -7.92
CA VAL A 146 -8.35 -0.27 -8.02
C VAL A 146 -7.01 0.43 -7.74
N PRO A 147 -6.76 1.62 -8.34
CA PRO A 147 -5.56 2.40 -8.03
C PRO A 147 -5.46 2.68 -6.53
N ASN A 148 -4.26 2.57 -5.96
CA ASN A 148 -4.02 2.74 -4.52
C ASN A 148 -2.73 3.50 -4.19
N GLY A 149 -2.52 4.63 -4.84
CA GLY A 149 -1.33 5.46 -4.63
C GLY A 149 -0.09 4.88 -5.32
N ALA A 150 1.05 5.08 -4.71
CA ALA A 150 2.34 4.62 -5.18
C ALA A 150 3.15 3.98 -4.04
N ASP A 151 4.18 3.22 -4.39
CA ASP A 151 5.13 2.67 -3.44
C ASP A 151 6.19 3.71 -3.02
N GLU A 152 7.15 3.29 -2.21
CA GLU A 152 8.23 4.15 -1.70
C GLU A 152 9.22 4.63 -2.78
N TRP A 153 9.15 4.08 -3.99
CA TRP A 153 9.93 4.51 -5.18
C TRP A 153 9.09 5.35 -6.15
N GLY A 154 7.83 5.67 -5.79
CA GLY A 154 6.90 6.44 -6.64
C GLY A 154 6.20 5.61 -7.71
N GLU A 155 6.36 4.29 -7.71
CA GLU A 155 5.75 3.41 -8.69
C GLU A 155 4.27 3.12 -8.36
N PRO A 156 3.36 3.20 -9.35
CA PRO A 156 1.93 3.17 -9.09
C PRO A 156 1.43 1.79 -8.67
N LEU A 157 0.67 1.77 -7.59
CA LEU A 157 0.07 0.58 -6.99
C LEU A 157 -1.39 0.38 -7.40
N MET A 158 -1.80 -0.87 -7.44
CA MET A 158 -3.20 -1.29 -7.46
C MET A 158 -3.48 -2.27 -6.33
N LEU A 159 -4.64 -2.11 -5.70
CA LEU A 159 -5.11 -2.96 -4.62
C LEU A 159 -6.42 -3.64 -5.00
N LEU A 160 -6.55 -4.92 -4.69
CA LEU A 160 -7.82 -5.65 -4.65
C LEU A 160 -8.33 -5.62 -3.20
N PRO A 161 -9.42 -4.86 -2.89
CA PRO A 161 -10.00 -4.85 -1.56
C PRO A 161 -10.56 -6.21 -1.16
N PRO A 162 -10.72 -6.51 0.14
CA PRO A 162 -11.32 -7.77 0.58
C PRO A 162 -12.78 -7.86 0.13
N GLU A 163 -13.23 -9.08 -0.21
CA GLU A 163 -14.61 -9.36 -0.60
C GLU A 163 -15.61 -9.06 0.52
N GLU A 164 -15.22 -9.33 1.77
CA GLU A 164 -16.05 -9.07 2.94
C GLU A 164 -15.80 -7.64 3.47
N ALA A 165 -16.90 -6.93 3.75
CA ALA A 165 -16.83 -5.61 4.36
C ALA A 165 -16.44 -5.74 5.84
N LEU A 166 -15.14 -5.74 6.13
CA LEU A 166 -14.65 -5.66 7.49
C LEU A 166 -14.99 -4.27 8.08
N PRO A 167 -15.41 -4.19 9.35
CA PRO A 167 -15.65 -2.92 9.99
C PRO A 167 -14.36 -2.09 10.09
N PHE A 168 -14.50 -0.78 9.92
CA PHE A 168 -13.42 0.14 10.23
C PHE A 168 -13.41 0.44 11.71
N THR A 169 -12.21 0.49 12.27
CA THR A 169 -11.97 1.03 13.61
C THR A 169 -11.01 2.20 13.49
N VAL A 170 -11.15 3.19 14.37
CA VAL A 170 -10.18 4.28 14.50
C VAL A 170 -9.60 4.21 15.88
N GLU A 171 -8.28 4.16 15.96
CA GLU A 171 -7.55 4.10 17.22
C GLU A 171 -6.44 5.15 17.25
N ARG A 172 -6.13 5.64 18.44
CA ARG A 172 -4.94 6.46 18.65
C ARG A 172 -3.71 5.57 18.52
N LEU A 173 -2.73 6.02 17.76
CA LEU A 173 -1.44 5.35 17.65
C LEU A 173 -0.78 5.26 19.03
N ALA A 174 -0.50 4.05 19.49
CA ALA A 174 0.13 3.79 20.77
C ALA A 174 1.63 3.49 20.66
N ASP A 175 2.05 2.88 19.55
CA ASP A 175 3.43 2.49 19.29
C ASP A 175 4.00 3.36 18.15
N PRO A 176 4.97 4.26 18.43
CA PRO A 176 5.62 5.06 17.40
C PRO A 176 6.37 4.23 16.35
N GLU A 177 6.69 2.98 16.67
CA GLU A 177 7.39 2.05 15.76
C GLU A 177 6.42 1.28 14.83
N ASP A 178 5.09 1.49 14.92
CA ASP A 178 4.15 0.88 13.99
C ASP A 178 4.46 1.34 12.55
N TRP A 179 5.00 0.43 11.76
CA TRP A 179 5.44 0.68 10.38
C TRP A 179 4.31 1.24 9.49
N GLN A 180 3.05 0.98 9.86
CA GLN A 180 1.90 1.43 9.10
C GLN A 180 1.74 2.96 9.13
N LEU A 181 2.23 3.63 10.19
CA LEU A 181 2.28 5.09 10.21
C LEU A 181 3.15 5.61 9.06
N MET A 182 4.38 5.09 8.94
CA MET A 182 5.31 5.54 7.89
C MET A 182 4.79 5.24 6.48
N LYS A 183 4.12 4.10 6.31
CA LYS A 183 3.46 3.75 5.05
C LYS A 183 2.39 4.78 4.66
N LEU A 184 1.53 5.16 5.59
CA LEU A 184 0.46 6.13 5.32
C LEU A 184 1.01 7.54 5.12
N GLU A 185 2.02 7.92 5.90
CA GLU A 185 2.69 9.22 5.78
C GLU A 185 3.37 9.37 4.42
N ASN A 186 4.12 8.37 3.98
CA ASN A 186 4.74 8.37 2.66
C ASN A 186 3.69 8.37 1.54
N GLY A 187 2.57 7.66 1.72
CA GLY A 187 1.44 7.70 0.79
C GLY A 187 0.81 9.09 0.69
N PHE A 188 0.67 9.79 1.82
CA PHE A 188 0.20 11.17 1.86
C PHE A 188 1.16 12.12 1.15
N LEU A 189 2.45 12.08 1.48
CA LEU A 189 3.47 12.93 0.88
C LEU A 189 3.55 12.73 -0.64
N THR A 190 3.55 11.48 -1.10
CA THR A 190 3.54 11.15 -2.53
C THR A 190 2.30 11.74 -3.23
N GLU A 191 1.13 11.69 -2.59
CA GLU A 191 -0.11 12.24 -3.18
C GLU A 191 -0.06 13.76 -3.35
N ILE A 192 0.57 14.47 -2.44
CA ILE A 192 0.73 15.94 -2.52
C ILE A 192 1.96 16.36 -3.35
N GLY A 193 2.71 15.40 -3.91
CA GLY A 193 3.87 15.65 -4.76
C GLY A 193 5.16 15.93 -3.99
N GLU A 194 5.23 15.53 -2.73
CA GLU A 194 6.41 15.62 -1.88
C GLU A 194 7.18 14.29 -1.87
N GLU A 195 8.47 14.36 -1.58
CA GLU A 195 9.31 13.17 -1.42
C GLU A 195 8.97 12.41 -0.12
N PRO A 196 9.05 11.07 -0.14
CA PRO A 196 8.93 10.26 1.07
C PRO A 196 9.90 10.70 2.17
N LEU A 197 9.54 10.45 3.42
CA LEU A 197 10.39 10.81 4.56
C LEU A 197 11.72 10.05 4.51
N SER A 198 12.83 10.78 4.58
CA SER A 198 14.16 10.19 4.83
C SER A 198 14.18 9.46 6.18
N GLU A 199 15.09 8.50 6.35
CA GLU A 199 15.26 7.77 7.61
C GLU A 199 15.40 8.71 8.82
N GLU A 200 16.15 9.82 8.65
CA GLU A 200 16.32 10.82 9.70
C GLU A 200 14.99 11.52 10.05
N LYS A 201 14.17 11.87 9.06
CA LYS A 201 12.85 12.47 9.30
C LYS A 201 11.88 11.47 9.93
N GLN A 202 11.90 10.21 9.50
CA GLN A 202 11.09 9.15 10.10
C GLN A 202 11.44 8.98 11.59
N GLN A 203 12.73 8.97 11.93
CA GLN A 203 13.18 8.86 13.31
C GLN A 203 12.71 10.05 14.16
N ARG A 204 12.83 11.29 13.64
CA ARG A 204 12.33 12.50 14.32
C ARG A 204 10.81 12.46 14.53
N LEU A 205 10.04 11.94 13.55
CA LEU A 205 8.59 11.80 13.68
C LEU A 205 8.24 10.81 14.78
N LYS A 206 8.88 9.65 14.82
CA LYS A 206 8.71 8.65 15.88
C LYS A 206 8.98 9.22 17.27
N GLU A 207 10.07 9.97 17.42
CA GLU A 207 10.41 10.67 18.67
C GLU A 207 9.34 11.71 19.05
N ALA A 208 8.84 12.49 18.09
CA ALA A 208 7.78 13.47 18.33
C ALA A 208 6.46 12.82 18.78
N VAL A 209 6.11 11.66 18.20
CA VAL A 209 4.97 10.86 18.63
C VAL A 209 5.19 10.32 20.06
N GLY A 210 6.37 9.74 20.33
CA GLY A 210 6.73 9.22 21.63
C GLY A 210 6.73 10.29 22.75
N ASP A 211 7.16 11.51 22.42
CA ASP A 211 7.16 12.67 23.31
C ASP A 211 5.77 13.32 23.49
N GLY A 212 4.74 12.86 22.74
CA GLY A 212 3.40 13.45 22.76
C GLY A 212 3.30 14.83 22.10
N LYS A 213 4.29 15.22 21.29
CA LYS A 213 4.27 16.48 20.52
C LYS A 213 3.24 16.46 19.39
N ILE A 214 2.92 15.27 18.90
CA ILE A 214 1.93 15.01 17.89
C ILE A 214 1.22 13.69 18.21
N THR A 215 -0.08 13.65 17.99
CA THR A 215 -0.91 12.45 18.21
C THR A 215 -1.50 12.03 16.89
N PHE A 216 -1.26 10.78 16.49
CA PHE A 216 -1.86 10.20 15.29
C PHE A 216 -3.06 9.32 15.62
N PHE A 217 -4.02 9.32 14.70
CA PHE A 217 -5.17 8.41 14.68
C PHE A 217 -5.11 7.60 13.41
N LEU A 218 -5.17 6.27 13.54
CA LEU A 218 -5.16 5.34 12.41
C LEU A 218 -6.55 4.71 12.24
N ALA A 219 -7.09 4.81 11.03
CA ALA A 219 -8.27 4.05 10.62
C ALA A 219 -7.81 2.69 10.11
N LYS A 220 -8.27 1.62 10.73
CA LYS A 220 -7.89 0.24 10.38
C LYS A 220 -9.06 -0.54 9.81
N ARG A 221 -8.78 -1.39 8.85
CA ARG A 221 -9.67 -2.42 8.32
C ARG A 221 -9.04 -3.79 8.56
N GLY A 222 -9.50 -4.50 9.60
CA GLY A 222 -8.75 -5.62 10.14
C GLY A 222 -7.40 -5.14 10.69
N TYR A 223 -6.31 -5.73 10.23
CA TYR A 223 -4.94 -5.36 10.65
C TYR A 223 -4.32 -4.25 9.79
N ARG A 224 -4.91 -3.89 8.64
CA ARG A 224 -4.37 -2.87 7.74
C ARG A 224 -4.83 -1.48 8.14
N ALA A 225 -3.90 -0.58 8.40
CA ALA A 225 -4.19 0.84 8.46
C ALA A 225 -4.40 1.38 7.04
N VAL A 226 -5.57 2.01 6.84
CA VAL A 226 -6.06 2.49 5.53
C VAL A 226 -6.29 3.99 5.49
N GLY A 227 -6.02 4.69 6.59
CA GLY A 227 -6.08 6.14 6.68
C GLY A 227 -5.56 6.63 8.00
N MET A 228 -5.20 7.90 8.06
CA MET A 228 -4.67 8.56 9.24
C MET A 228 -5.09 10.03 9.31
N CYS A 229 -4.93 10.60 10.47
CA CYS A 229 -4.83 12.05 10.71
C CYS A 229 -3.99 12.29 11.94
N SER A 230 -3.47 13.51 12.08
CA SER A 230 -2.72 13.92 13.26
C SER A 230 -3.34 15.13 13.95
N VAL A 231 -2.97 15.33 15.21
CA VAL A 231 -3.24 16.55 15.99
C VAL A 231 -1.97 16.94 16.74
N SER A 232 -1.49 18.16 16.48
CA SER A 232 -0.39 18.78 17.20
C SER A 232 -0.91 19.83 18.17
N PRO A 233 -0.73 19.67 19.49
CA PRO A 233 -1.13 20.69 20.47
C PRO A 233 -0.37 22.00 20.27
N CYS A 234 -1.07 23.11 20.42
CA CYS A 234 -0.50 24.46 20.42
C CYS A 234 -1.25 25.35 21.40
N TYR A 235 -0.63 26.44 21.88
CA TYR A 235 -1.29 27.39 22.76
C TYR A 235 -1.87 28.55 21.96
N SER A 236 -3.18 28.78 22.08
CA SER A 236 -3.84 29.93 21.46
C SER A 236 -3.91 31.10 22.43
N THR A 237 -3.24 32.20 22.11
CA THR A 237 -3.35 33.44 22.88
C THR A 237 -4.74 34.12 22.72
N PHE A 238 -5.46 33.78 21.66
CA PHE A 238 -6.83 34.28 21.41
C PHE A 238 -7.84 33.69 22.39
N SER A 239 -7.80 32.38 22.60
CA SER A 239 -8.63 31.69 23.58
C SER A 239 -7.99 31.61 24.97
N CYS A 240 -6.70 31.98 25.10
CA CYS A 240 -5.88 31.76 26.30
C CYS A 240 -5.95 30.33 26.83
N ALA A 241 -5.95 29.37 25.89
CA ALA A 241 -6.08 27.94 26.18
C ALA A 241 -5.29 27.12 25.16
N GLU A 242 -5.07 25.86 25.48
CA GLU A 242 -4.54 24.90 24.51
C GLU A 242 -5.51 24.69 23.36
N SER A 243 -5.00 24.51 22.17
CA SER A 243 -5.69 24.28 20.91
C SER A 243 -4.94 23.20 20.14
N GLY A 244 -5.48 22.70 19.05
CA GLY A 244 -4.80 21.71 18.21
C GLY A 244 -4.77 22.12 16.73
N VAL A 245 -3.68 21.76 16.06
CA VAL A 245 -3.60 21.78 14.60
C VAL A 245 -3.91 20.36 14.13
N PHE A 246 -4.97 20.21 13.34
CA PHE A 246 -5.32 18.97 12.65
C PHE A 246 -4.58 18.92 11.33
N ASP A 247 -3.82 17.85 11.06
CA ASP A 247 -2.97 17.73 9.90
C ASP A 247 -2.82 16.27 9.44
N ASP A 248 -1.95 16.00 8.45
CA ASP A 248 -1.59 14.68 7.92
C ASP A 248 -2.81 13.81 7.61
N PHE A 249 -3.82 14.43 6.98
CA PHE A 249 -5.11 13.79 6.75
C PHE A 249 -5.10 13.00 5.43
N TYR A 250 -5.01 11.69 5.55
CA TYR A 250 -4.92 10.80 4.41
C TYR A 250 -5.82 9.57 4.54
N VAL A 251 -6.39 9.14 3.42
CA VAL A 251 -7.09 7.86 3.28
C VAL A 251 -6.62 7.21 1.98
N GLU A 252 -6.14 5.97 2.06
CA GLU A 252 -5.75 5.20 0.88
C GLU A 252 -6.84 5.26 -0.20
N PRO A 253 -6.50 5.55 -1.47
CA PRO A 253 -7.47 5.76 -2.55
C PRO A 253 -8.53 4.66 -2.67
N ALA A 254 -8.13 3.40 -2.50
CA ALA A 254 -9.01 2.24 -2.57
C ALA A 254 -10.11 2.21 -1.48
N PHE A 255 -9.94 2.96 -0.40
CA PHE A 255 -10.87 3.00 0.74
C PHE A 255 -11.63 4.31 0.91
N ARG A 256 -11.46 5.25 -0.02
CA ARG A 256 -12.17 6.54 -0.01
C ARG A 256 -13.67 6.36 -0.20
N ARG A 257 -14.42 7.39 0.19
CA ARG A 257 -15.91 7.45 0.07
C ARG A 257 -16.66 6.36 0.86
N GLN A 258 -16.01 5.76 1.86
CA GLN A 258 -16.57 4.74 2.74
C GLN A 258 -16.81 5.27 4.18
N GLY A 259 -16.75 6.59 4.38
CA GLY A 259 -16.99 7.22 5.68
C GLY A 259 -15.78 7.31 6.61
N ILE A 260 -14.60 6.80 6.18
CA ILE A 260 -13.37 6.77 7.01
C ILE A 260 -12.96 8.18 7.45
N ALA A 261 -12.97 9.14 6.53
CA ALA A 261 -12.64 10.54 6.81
C ALA A 261 -13.43 11.11 8.00
N ARG A 262 -14.74 10.85 8.06
CA ARG A 262 -15.59 11.29 9.18
C ARG A 262 -15.22 10.61 10.49
N GLN A 263 -14.86 9.35 10.46
CA GLN A 263 -14.47 8.63 11.67
C GLN A 263 -13.12 9.14 12.21
N LEU A 264 -12.15 9.43 11.35
CA LEU A 264 -10.87 10.03 11.73
C LEU A 264 -11.07 11.40 12.37
N VAL A 265 -11.80 12.29 11.72
CA VAL A 265 -12.11 13.64 12.29
C VAL A 265 -12.89 13.51 13.61
N SER A 266 -13.84 12.56 13.71
CA SER A 266 -14.57 12.32 14.95
C SER A 266 -13.65 11.85 16.08
N ALA A 267 -12.70 10.96 15.79
CA ALA A 267 -11.72 10.49 16.77
C ALA A 267 -10.80 11.63 17.26
N ALA A 268 -10.27 12.42 16.33
CA ALA A 268 -9.44 13.58 16.65
C ALA A 268 -10.22 14.62 17.49
N ARG A 269 -11.49 14.88 17.15
CA ARG A 269 -12.38 15.77 17.89
C ARG A 269 -12.64 15.27 19.32
N ASN A 270 -13.00 13.99 19.48
CA ASN A 270 -13.26 13.40 20.79
C ASN A 270 -12.01 13.49 21.68
N TRP A 271 -10.83 13.17 21.11
CA TRP A 271 -9.58 13.31 21.82
C TRP A 271 -9.28 14.76 22.23
N ALA A 272 -9.56 15.74 21.35
CA ALA A 272 -9.40 17.15 21.66
C ALA A 272 -10.31 17.60 22.80
N GLU A 273 -11.57 17.15 22.82
CA GLU A 273 -12.53 17.40 23.91
C GLU A 273 -12.05 16.76 25.22
N GLU A 274 -11.57 15.51 25.20
CA GLU A 274 -11.04 14.80 26.38
C GLU A 274 -9.79 15.48 26.96
N ASN A 275 -8.97 16.12 26.12
CA ASN A 275 -7.76 16.85 26.51
C ASN A 275 -8.02 18.36 26.73
N ALA A 276 -9.28 18.78 26.80
CA ALA A 276 -9.69 20.15 27.05
C ALA A 276 -9.12 21.20 26.08
N LEU A 277 -8.87 20.82 24.82
CA LEU A 277 -8.46 21.74 23.78
C LEU A 277 -9.62 22.68 23.44
N SER A 278 -9.33 23.96 23.22
CA SER A 278 -10.34 24.98 22.87
C SER A 278 -10.89 24.83 21.45
N GLY A 279 -10.25 24.06 20.58
CA GLY A 279 -10.67 23.77 19.21
C GLY A 279 -9.56 23.15 18.39
N LEU A 280 -9.94 22.70 17.18
CA LEU A 280 -9.01 22.21 16.16
C LEU A 280 -9.03 23.17 14.97
N THR A 281 -7.86 23.46 14.43
CA THR A 281 -7.69 24.22 13.19
C THR A 281 -7.05 23.34 12.13
N VAL A 282 -7.32 23.60 10.84
CA VAL A 282 -6.70 22.90 9.71
C VAL A 282 -6.24 23.90 8.67
N GLY A 283 -5.02 23.73 8.18
CA GLY A 283 -4.53 24.37 6.96
C GLY A 283 -4.94 23.53 5.76
N CYS A 284 -5.55 24.13 4.74
CA CYS A 284 -5.92 23.39 3.54
C CYS A 284 -5.81 24.25 2.28
N ALA A 285 -5.64 23.60 1.13
CA ALA A 285 -5.76 24.27 -0.16
C ALA A 285 -7.22 24.71 -0.40
N ASP A 286 -7.41 25.76 -1.20
CA ASP A 286 -8.76 26.26 -1.49
C ASP A 286 -9.67 25.19 -2.15
N CYS A 287 -9.11 24.26 -2.93
CA CYS A 287 -9.85 23.15 -3.54
C CYS A 287 -10.41 22.15 -2.51
N ASP A 288 -9.77 22.02 -1.35
CA ASP A 288 -10.15 21.07 -0.29
C ASP A 288 -11.07 21.67 0.78
N ALA A 289 -11.24 22.98 0.78
CA ALA A 289 -12.00 23.71 1.79
C ALA A 289 -13.44 23.20 1.94
N GLU A 290 -14.10 22.79 0.84
CA GLU A 290 -15.45 22.23 0.87
C GLU A 290 -15.50 20.86 1.55
N MET A 291 -14.48 20.03 1.34
CA MET A 291 -14.33 18.74 2.01
C MET A 291 -14.21 18.93 3.52
N TYR A 292 -13.33 19.82 3.96
CA TYR A 292 -13.15 20.12 5.39
C TYR A 292 -14.39 20.72 6.05
N ARG A 293 -15.13 21.60 5.34
CA ARG A 293 -16.43 22.09 5.83
C ARG A 293 -17.45 20.96 6.04
N ALA A 294 -17.51 20.02 5.09
CA ALA A 294 -18.37 18.84 5.21
C ALA A 294 -17.98 17.89 6.36
N LEU A 295 -16.76 18.04 6.89
CA LEU A 295 -16.23 17.30 8.03
C LEU A 295 -16.35 18.07 9.35
N GLY A 296 -16.85 19.34 9.33
CA GLY A 296 -17.12 20.14 10.53
C GLY A 296 -16.16 21.31 10.79
N PHE A 297 -15.19 21.57 9.89
CA PHE A 297 -14.34 22.77 9.97
C PHE A 297 -15.01 23.96 9.28
N GLU A 298 -16.02 24.55 9.94
CA GLU A 298 -16.93 25.50 9.30
C GLU A 298 -16.39 26.94 9.24
N THR A 299 -15.54 27.32 10.19
CA THR A 299 -15.09 28.70 10.36
C THR A 299 -13.80 28.98 9.60
N ARG A 300 -13.84 29.93 8.67
CA ARG A 300 -12.63 30.40 7.99
C ARG A 300 -11.85 31.37 8.89
N LEU A 301 -10.59 31.05 9.21
CA LEU A 301 -9.75 31.85 10.11
C LEU A 301 -8.74 32.77 9.38
N GLY A 302 -8.66 32.71 8.07
CA GLY A 302 -7.75 33.52 7.27
C GLY A 302 -6.98 32.75 6.22
N THR A 303 -5.83 33.26 5.80
CA THR A 303 -4.89 32.65 4.85
C THR A 303 -3.62 32.31 5.57
N MET A 304 -3.12 31.10 5.43
CA MET A 304 -1.80 30.69 5.94
C MET A 304 -0.70 31.11 4.96
N LEU A 305 0.41 31.62 5.52
CA LEU A 305 1.62 31.96 4.79
C LEU A 305 2.81 31.28 5.47
N ALA A 306 3.76 30.77 4.69
CA ALA A 306 4.96 30.14 5.19
C ALA A 306 6.19 31.06 4.97
N LEU A 307 7.11 31.08 5.95
CA LEU A 307 8.44 31.59 5.81
C LEU A 307 9.41 30.40 5.90
N ASN A 308 10.06 30.08 4.79
CA ASN A 308 11.04 29.00 4.75
C ASN A 308 12.38 29.49 5.34
N LEU A 309 13.01 28.66 6.18
CA LEU A 309 14.27 28.92 6.86
C LEU A 309 15.37 28.00 6.36
#